data_bf3e3a380f9d8231a10e4fc7e3ff7e9a
#
_entry.id   bf3e3a380f9d8231a10e4fc7e3ff7e9a
#
_cell.length_a   1.000
_cell.length_b   1.000
_cell.length_c   1.000
_cell.angle_alpha   90.00
_cell.angle_beta   90.00
_cell.angle_gamma   90.00
#
_symmetry.space_group_name_H-M   'P 1'
#
loop_
_entity.id
_entity.type
_entity.pdbx_description
1 polymer ?
#
loop_
_entity_poly.entity_id
_entity_poly.type
_entity_poly.pdbx_seq_one_letter_code
_entity_poly.pdbx_strand_id
1 'polypeptide(L)'
;MMTATLIRFEQIGKNYAQQAAVTDFSLNVKRGEIFVLVGASGSGKTTIIRMINGLVKPTTGNIYFDGRKIETYNLRTLRFQIGYVLQQIALFPNMSVAQNVALIPSMKRTDKSKINRLVDQLLTDVNLEPHVYRNRMPDELSGGEKQRVGILRVFAAQPKVVLMDEPFSALDPISRTQLQKLVLTIHRKLRSTIIFVTHDMDEALKLGDRIGVMRSGSLLQVGTPQEIVQHPNDPFVRQLFEKSMSHDVYAVYLNKLDVLGYLQPMPDQYKGPELAQEQTVREAFTAFVSADQLAIRTKDHHLQLLTREKLYQFVSDYRNH
;
A
#
# COMPACT_ATOMS: atom_id res chain seq x y z
N MET A 1 -13.30 -3.08 18.55
CA MET A 1 -14.39 -2.54 17.70
C MET A 1 -14.25 -3.13 16.30
N MET A 2 -15.27 -3.81 15.75
CA MET A 2 -15.22 -4.27 14.37
C MET A 2 -15.13 -3.05 13.43
N THR A 3 -14.07 -2.94 12.66
CA THR A 3 -13.91 -1.88 11.67
C THR A 3 -14.96 -2.03 10.58
N ALA A 4 -15.75 -0.98 10.32
CA ALA A 4 -16.84 -1.02 9.34
C ALA A 4 -16.28 -1.24 7.92
N THR A 5 -16.97 -2.06 7.12
CA THR A 5 -16.66 -2.27 5.71
C THR A 5 -16.87 -0.97 4.91
N LEU A 6 -15.87 -0.57 4.13
CA LEU A 6 -15.97 0.58 3.23
C LEU A 6 -16.37 0.15 1.81
N ILE A 7 -15.75 -0.91 1.30
CA ILE A 7 -16.06 -1.45 -0.02
C ILE A 7 -16.39 -2.93 0.12
N ARG A 8 -17.49 -3.35 -0.53
CA ARG A 8 -17.91 -4.74 -0.56
C ARG A 8 -18.20 -5.15 -2.00
N PHE A 9 -17.57 -6.24 -2.39
CA PHE A 9 -17.81 -6.92 -3.66
C PHE A 9 -18.63 -8.18 -3.38
N GLU A 10 -19.71 -8.39 -4.13
CA GLU A 10 -20.58 -9.54 -4.03
C GLU A 10 -20.67 -10.25 -5.37
N GLN A 11 -20.02 -11.40 -5.47
CA GLN A 11 -20.04 -12.31 -6.62
C GLN A 11 -19.78 -11.60 -7.97
N ILE A 12 -18.75 -10.76 -7.98
CA ILE A 12 -18.40 -9.96 -9.14
C ILE A 12 -17.85 -10.84 -10.26
N GLY A 13 -18.47 -10.71 -11.43
CA GLY A 13 -17.95 -11.21 -12.68
C GLY A 13 -17.75 -10.09 -13.69
N LYS A 14 -16.69 -10.20 -14.50
CA LYS A 14 -16.43 -9.30 -15.63
C LYS A 14 -15.97 -10.05 -16.83
N ASN A 15 -16.74 -9.95 -17.91
CA ASN A 15 -16.38 -10.48 -19.22
C ASN A 15 -16.08 -9.34 -20.19
N TYR A 16 -15.02 -9.48 -20.98
CA TYR A 16 -14.72 -8.67 -22.14
C TYR A 16 -14.87 -9.55 -23.39
N ALA A 17 -15.88 -9.29 -24.20
CA ALA A 17 -16.28 -10.16 -25.30
C ALA A 17 -16.47 -11.61 -24.82
N GLN A 18 -15.60 -12.54 -25.25
CA GLN A 18 -15.65 -13.96 -24.86
C GLN A 18 -14.68 -14.35 -23.74
N GLN A 19 -13.89 -13.39 -23.20
CA GLN A 19 -12.89 -13.69 -22.18
C GLN A 19 -13.34 -13.18 -20.81
N ALA A 20 -13.41 -14.09 -19.82
CA ALA A 20 -13.64 -13.74 -18.44
C ALA A 20 -12.38 -13.10 -17.84
N ALA A 21 -12.48 -11.85 -17.41
CA ALA A 21 -11.41 -11.13 -16.73
C ALA A 21 -11.51 -11.23 -15.20
N VAL A 22 -12.72 -11.39 -14.67
CA VAL A 22 -12.99 -11.61 -13.24
C VAL A 22 -14.13 -12.62 -13.13
N THR A 23 -13.99 -13.59 -12.22
CA THR A 23 -14.96 -14.67 -11.99
C THR A 23 -15.21 -14.81 -10.50
N ASP A 24 -16.47 -14.70 -10.08
CA ASP A 24 -16.97 -14.91 -8.72
C ASP A 24 -16.10 -14.25 -7.62
N PHE A 25 -15.76 -12.98 -7.84
CA PHE A 25 -14.91 -12.24 -6.91
C PHE A 25 -15.76 -11.63 -5.79
N SER A 26 -15.54 -12.07 -4.56
CA SER A 26 -16.20 -11.56 -3.35
C SER A 26 -15.16 -11.11 -2.33
N LEU A 27 -15.28 -9.86 -1.84
CA LEU A 27 -14.31 -9.26 -0.93
C LEU A 27 -14.95 -8.14 -0.10
N ASN A 28 -14.53 -8.03 1.16
CA ASN A 28 -14.81 -6.89 2.01
C ASN A 28 -13.51 -6.15 2.34
N VAL A 29 -13.45 -4.86 2.01
CA VAL A 29 -12.36 -3.96 2.39
C VAL A 29 -12.83 -3.10 3.56
N LYS A 30 -12.06 -3.11 4.66
CA LYS A 30 -12.37 -2.40 5.89
C LYS A 30 -11.94 -0.93 5.79
N ARG A 31 -12.58 -0.06 6.58
CA ARG A 31 -12.14 1.34 6.68
C ARG A 31 -10.78 1.45 7.33
N GLY A 32 -9.93 2.30 6.75
CA GLY A 32 -8.61 2.60 7.28
C GLY A 32 -7.58 1.49 7.12
N GLU A 33 -7.89 0.39 6.40
CA GLU A 33 -6.88 -0.63 6.09
C GLU A 33 -6.16 -0.31 4.77
N ILE A 34 -4.94 -0.80 4.66
CA ILE A 34 -4.23 -0.98 3.40
C ILE A 34 -4.50 -2.41 2.93
N PHE A 35 -5.38 -2.56 1.95
CA PHE A 35 -5.65 -3.84 1.31
C PHE A 35 -4.81 -3.97 0.04
N VAL A 36 -3.99 -5.00 -0.04
CA VAL A 36 -3.13 -5.24 -1.21
C VAL A 36 -3.68 -6.38 -2.06
N LEU A 37 -3.83 -6.14 -3.34
CA LEU A 37 -4.25 -7.16 -4.30
C LEU A 37 -3.06 -7.57 -5.17
N VAL A 38 -2.63 -8.83 -5.06
CA VAL A 38 -1.48 -9.37 -5.78
C VAL A 38 -1.87 -10.47 -6.76
N GLY A 39 -1.00 -10.75 -7.71
CA GLY A 39 -1.15 -11.82 -8.70
C GLY A 39 -0.40 -11.52 -9.99
N ALA A 40 -0.32 -12.50 -10.89
CA ALA A 40 0.33 -12.34 -12.18
C ALA A 40 -0.31 -11.24 -13.05
N SER A 41 0.41 -10.75 -14.07
CA SER A 41 -0.18 -9.86 -15.07
C SER A 41 -1.40 -10.53 -15.72
N GLY A 42 -2.46 -9.76 -15.98
CA GLY A 42 -3.70 -10.29 -16.53
C GLY A 42 -4.63 -11.03 -15.55
N SER A 43 -4.30 -11.12 -14.26
CA SER A 43 -5.16 -11.80 -13.26
C SER A 43 -6.43 -11.04 -12.87
N GLY A 44 -6.70 -9.85 -13.44
CA GLY A 44 -7.93 -9.09 -13.20
C GLY A 44 -7.82 -7.94 -12.19
N LYS A 45 -6.67 -7.73 -11.53
CA LYS A 45 -6.45 -6.72 -10.47
C LYS A 45 -6.84 -5.29 -10.89
N THR A 46 -6.30 -4.82 -12.01
CA THR A 46 -6.62 -3.49 -12.55
C THR A 46 -8.11 -3.36 -12.92
N THR A 47 -8.75 -4.45 -13.36
CA THR A 47 -10.21 -4.49 -13.63
C THR A 47 -10.99 -4.26 -12.33
N ILE A 48 -10.61 -4.89 -11.22
CA ILE A 48 -11.24 -4.67 -9.90
C ILE A 48 -11.15 -3.21 -9.48
N ILE A 49 -9.95 -2.61 -9.55
CA ILE A 49 -9.77 -1.18 -9.20
C ILE A 49 -10.64 -0.27 -10.09
N ARG A 50 -10.67 -0.53 -11.39
CA ARG A 50 -11.45 0.27 -12.35
C ARG A 50 -12.96 0.16 -12.11
N MET A 51 -13.44 -0.95 -11.57
CA MET A 51 -14.84 -1.09 -11.20
C MET A 51 -15.21 -0.24 -9.98
N ILE A 52 -14.32 -0.09 -8.99
CA ILE A 52 -14.55 0.76 -7.81
C ILE A 52 -14.74 2.23 -8.25
N ASN A 53 -13.95 2.70 -9.20
CA ASN A 53 -14.00 4.08 -9.70
C ASN A 53 -15.10 4.31 -10.75
N GLY A 54 -15.92 3.30 -11.04
CA GLY A 54 -16.98 3.36 -12.04
C GLY A 54 -16.47 3.58 -13.48
N LEU A 55 -15.21 3.20 -13.77
CA LEU A 55 -14.65 3.21 -15.12
C LEU A 55 -15.03 1.95 -15.90
N VAL A 56 -15.26 0.85 -15.20
CA VAL A 56 -15.70 -0.43 -15.74
C VAL A 56 -16.92 -0.87 -14.95
N LYS A 57 -17.96 -1.32 -15.63
CA LYS A 57 -19.13 -1.93 -14.98
C LYS A 57 -18.92 -3.44 -14.87
N PRO A 58 -19.26 -4.07 -13.73
CA PRO A 58 -19.31 -5.52 -13.64
C PRO A 58 -20.32 -6.09 -14.63
N THR A 59 -20.13 -7.35 -15.08
CA THR A 59 -21.09 -8.09 -15.90
C THR A 59 -22.12 -8.76 -15.00
N THR A 60 -21.69 -9.24 -13.83
CA THR A 60 -22.53 -9.86 -12.79
C THR A 60 -22.10 -9.37 -11.42
N GLY A 61 -22.97 -9.52 -10.43
CA GLY A 61 -22.71 -9.15 -9.04
C GLY A 61 -22.88 -7.65 -8.75
N ASN A 62 -22.63 -7.25 -7.52
CA ASN A 62 -22.79 -5.87 -7.05
C ASN A 62 -21.57 -5.39 -6.29
N ILE A 63 -21.24 -4.11 -6.45
CA ILE A 63 -20.21 -3.43 -5.67
C ILE A 63 -20.88 -2.36 -4.80
N TYR A 64 -20.54 -2.36 -3.54
CA TYR A 64 -21.02 -1.35 -2.59
C TYR A 64 -19.85 -0.49 -2.12
N PHE A 65 -20.09 0.80 -2.09
CA PHE A 65 -19.19 1.79 -1.51
C PHE A 65 -19.94 2.52 -0.39
N ASP A 66 -19.38 2.49 0.82
CA ASP A 66 -20.01 3.12 1.99
C ASP A 66 -21.49 2.70 2.19
N GLY A 67 -21.76 1.40 2.06
CA GLY A 67 -23.09 0.80 2.24
C GLY A 67 -24.07 0.96 1.07
N ARG A 68 -23.74 1.74 0.01
CA ARG A 68 -24.60 1.96 -1.15
C ARG A 68 -24.01 1.31 -2.41
N LYS A 69 -24.87 0.77 -3.30
CA LYS A 69 -24.42 0.25 -4.60
C LYS A 69 -23.75 1.35 -5.43
N ILE A 70 -22.57 1.04 -6.02
CA ILE A 70 -21.81 2.03 -6.82
C ILE A 70 -22.61 2.58 -7.99
N GLU A 71 -23.40 1.74 -8.63
CA GLU A 71 -24.23 2.14 -9.77
C GLU A 71 -25.32 3.20 -9.44
N THR A 72 -25.69 3.32 -8.14
CA THR A 72 -26.67 4.32 -7.68
C THR A 72 -26.06 5.69 -7.36
N TYR A 73 -24.72 5.79 -7.40
CA TYR A 73 -24.05 7.06 -7.20
C TYR A 73 -24.05 7.92 -8.45
N ASN A 74 -24.13 9.23 -8.27
CA ASN A 74 -23.63 10.14 -9.28
C ASN A 74 -22.10 9.98 -9.38
N LEU A 75 -21.60 9.65 -10.58
CA LEU A 75 -20.18 9.33 -10.79
C LEU A 75 -19.23 10.45 -10.35
N ARG A 76 -19.62 11.72 -10.53
CA ARG A 76 -18.81 12.86 -10.08
C ARG A 76 -18.69 12.87 -8.56
N THR A 77 -19.79 12.68 -7.85
CA THR A 77 -19.82 12.64 -6.39
C THR A 77 -19.03 11.43 -5.84
N LEU A 78 -19.14 10.28 -6.49
CA LEU A 78 -18.36 9.09 -6.15
C LEU A 78 -16.85 9.36 -6.30
N ARG A 79 -16.43 9.86 -7.46
CA ARG A 79 -15.02 10.11 -7.77
C ARG A 79 -14.37 11.18 -6.88
N PHE A 80 -15.12 12.11 -6.34
CA PHE A 80 -14.60 13.04 -5.31
C PHE A 80 -14.29 12.36 -3.97
N GLN A 81 -14.80 11.15 -3.74
CA GLN A 81 -14.51 10.36 -2.54
C GLN A 81 -13.42 9.30 -2.77
N ILE A 82 -12.95 9.15 -4.02
CA ILE A 82 -11.97 8.16 -4.44
C ILE A 82 -10.75 8.89 -4.99
N GLY A 83 -9.59 8.66 -4.39
CA GLY A 83 -8.31 9.02 -4.98
C GLY A 83 -7.84 7.92 -5.94
N TYR A 84 -7.19 8.28 -7.03
CA TYR A 84 -6.63 7.30 -7.97
C TYR A 84 -5.19 7.66 -8.34
N VAL A 85 -4.25 6.79 -7.99
CA VAL A 85 -2.85 6.89 -8.36
C VAL A 85 -2.59 5.92 -9.51
N LEU A 86 -2.28 6.46 -10.67
CA LEU A 86 -1.96 5.69 -11.87
C LEU A 86 -0.49 5.26 -11.84
N GLN A 87 -0.16 4.20 -12.55
CA GLN A 87 1.21 3.71 -12.78
C GLN A 87 2.12 4.82 -13.33
N GLN A 88 1.64 5.60 -14.29
CA GLN A 88 2.31 6.82 -14.76
C GLN A 88 1.64 8.04 -14.15
N ILE A 89 2.34 8.72 -13.25
CA ILE A 89 1.83 9.94 -12.62
C ILE A 89 1.98 11.10 -13.61
N ALA A 90 0.89 11.46 -14.25
CA ALA A 90 0.83 12.64 -15.10
C ALA A 90 0.40 13.86 -14.27
N LEU A 91 1.34 14.75 -13.94
CA LEU A 91 1.00 16.08 -13.45
C LEU A 91 0.46 16.93 -14.62
N PHE A 92 -0.39 17.90 -14.33
CA PHE A 92 -0.82 18.87 -15.33
C PHE A 92 0.36 19.78 -15.64
N PRO A 93 0.90 19.75 -16.89
CA PRO A 93 2.16 20.44 -17.21
C PRO A 93 2.04 21.96 -17.17
N ASN A 94 0.85 22.50 -17.32
CA ASN A 94 0.53 23.93 -17.29
C ASN A 94 0.11 24.43 -15.91
N MET A 95 0.29 23.64 -14.87
CA MET A 95 -0.02 23.97 -13.47
C MET A 95 1.23 23.83 -12.62
N SER A 96 1.47 24.79 -11.71
CA SER A 96 2.52 24.68 -10.71
C SER A 96 2.28 23.50 -9.75
N VAL A 97 3.28 23.16 -8.96
CA VAL A 97 3.18 22.14 -7.90
C VAL A 97 2.00 22.43 -6.97
N ALA A 98 1.89 23.67 -6.48
CA ALA A 98 0.79 24.05 -5.60
C ALA A 98 -0.57 23.94 -6.30
N GLN A 99 -0.67 24.33 -7.57
CA GLN A 99 -1.91 24.20 -8.35
C GLN A 99 -2.28 22.74 -8.61
N ASN A 100 -1.31 21.88 -8.92
CA ASN A 100 -1.54 20.44 -9.05
C ASN A 100 -2.11 19.83 -7.75
N VAL A 101 -1.48 20.11 -6.60
CA VAL A 101 -1.94 19.59 -5.30
C VAL A 101 -3.30 20.18 -4.92
N ALA A 102 -3.53 21.46 -5.17
CA ALA A 102 -4.76 22.18 -4.85
C ALA A 102 -5.96 21.83 -5.75
N LEU A 103 -5.77 21.12 -6.85
CA LEU A 103 -6.77 20.94 -7.91
C LEU A 103 -8.12 20.42 -7.39
N ILE A 104 -8.12 19.27 -6.73
CA ILE A 104 -9.37 18.66 -6.24
C ILE A 104 -9.98 19.44 -5.07
N PRO A 105 -9.22 19.90 -4.05
CA PRO A 105 -9.75 20.81 -3.04
C PRO A 105 -10.44 22.06 -3.65
N SER A 106 -9.83 22.65 -4.68
CA SER A 106 -10.42 23.81 -5.39
C SER A 106 -11.73 23.46 -6.10
N MET A 107 -11.79 22.29 -6.77
CA MET A 107 -13.02 21.80 -7.39
C MET A 107 -14.13 21.51 -6.38
N LYS A 108 -13.77 21.13 -5.15
CA LYS A 108 -14.68 20.97 -4.01
C LYS A 108 -15.09 22.31 -3.37
N ARG A 109 -14.63 23.43 -3.89
CA ARG A 109 -14.88 24.79 -3.37
C ARG A 109 -14.40 24.96 -1.92
N THR A 110 -13.32 24.30 -1.54
CA THR A 110 -12.68 24.50 -0.24
C THR A 110 -12.10 25.91 -0.17
N ASP A 111 -12.13 26.53 1.01
CA ASP A 111 -11.59 27.86 1.25
C ASP A 111 -10.11 27.97 0.85
N LYS A 112 -9.74 29.06 0.16
CA LYS A 112 -8.41 29.26 -0.42
C LYS A 112 -7.30 29.27 0.66
N SER A 113 -7.60 29.84 1.84
CA SER A 113 -6.64 29.90 2.94
C SER A 113 -6.37 28.51 3.52
N LYS A 114 -7.39 27.65 3.59
CA LYS A 114 -7.28 26.25 4.02
C LYS A 114 -6.49 25.44 3.00
N ILE A 115 -6.75 25.64 1.69
CA ILE A 115 -6.01 24.97 0.61
C ILE A 115 -4.52 25.31 0.69
N ASN A 116 -4.17 26.61 0.83
CA ASN A 116 -2.76 27.03 0.89
C ASN A 116 -2.03 26.35 2.06
N ARG A 117 -2.63 26.37 3.25
CA ARG A 117 -2.06 25.69 4.43
C ARG A 117 -1.90 24.19 4.23
N LEU A 118 -2.91 23.54 3.63
CA LEU A 118 -2.85 22.11 3.32
C LEU A 118 -1.74 21.79 2.33
N VAL A 119 -1.58 22.58 1.27
CA VAL A 119 -0.53 22.41 0.26
C VAL A 119 0.85 22.51 0.91
N ASP A 120 1.09 23.58 1.69
CA ASP A 120 2.38 23.80 2.35
C ASP A 120 2.70 22.66 3.34
N GLN A 121 1.71 22.23 4.12
CA GLN A 121 1.89 21.10 5.03
C GLN A 121 2.21 19.80 4.30
N LEU A 122 1.47 19.47 3.22
CA LEU A 122 1.70 18.26 2.45
C LEU A 122 3.08 18.28 1.77
N LEU A 123 3.52 19.41 1.25
CA LEU A 123 4.86 19.55 0.67
C LEU A 123 5.94 19.30 1.73
N THR A 124 5.80 19.90 2.92
CA THR A 124 6.71 19.66 4.04
C THR A 124 6.75 18.18 4.45
N ASP A 125 5.58 17.51 4.50
CA ASP A 125 5.46 16.09 4.87
C ASP A 125 6.24 15.15 3.91
N VAL A 126 6.59 15.63 2.70
CA VAL A 126 7.34 14.85 1.69
C VAL A 126 8.75 15.39 1.43
N ASN A 127 9.26 16.23 2.33
CA ASN A 127 10.58 16.88 2.22
C ASN A 127 10.72 17.71 0.91
N LEU A 128 9.65 18.39 0.52
CA LEU A 128 9.65 19.41 -0.51
C LEU A 128 9.37 20.77 0.14
N GLU A 129 10.41 21.56 0.36
CA GLU A 129 10.29 22.88 1.01
C GLU A 129 9.28 23.78 0.27
N PRO A 130 8.16 24.22 0.92
CA PRO A 130 7.09 24.94 0.23
C PRO A 130 7.56 26.19 -0.51
N HIS A 131 8.45 27.00 0.10
CA HIS A 131 8.97 28.23 -0.50
C HIS A 131 9.81 27.98 -1.76
N VAL A 132 10.40 26.77 -1.91
CA VAL A 132 11.19 26.38 -3.06
C VAL A 132 10.33 25.73 -4.14
N TYR A 133 9.40 24.84 -3.74
CA TYR A 133 8.73 23.93 -4.68
C TYR A 133 7.36 24.37 -5.12
N ARG A 134 6.60 25.14 -4.32
CA ARG A 134 5.19 25.41 -4.58
C ARG A 134 4.90 26.07 -5.94
N ASN A 135 5.83 26.90 -6.42
CA ASN A 135 5.68 27.64 -7.67
C ASN A 135 6.37 26.98 -8.86
N ARG A 136 7.15 25.91 -8.65
CA ARG A 136 7.81 25.19 -9.74
C ARG A 136 6.77 24.53 -10.65
N MET A 137 7.14 24.46 -11.92
CA MET A 137 6.38 23.72 -12.93
C MET A 137 6.83 22.25 -12.94
N PRO A 138 6.02 21.32 -13.45
CA PRO A 138 6.38 19.90 -13.48
C PRO A 138 7.68 19.58 -14.22
N ASP A 139 8.03 20.33 -15.26
CA ASP A 139 9.27 20.14 -16.03
C ASP A 139 10.54 20.49 -15.23
N GLU A 140 10.42 21.33 -14.21
CA GLU A 140 11.51 21.67 -13.28
C GLU A 140 11.73 20.63 -12.18
N LEU A 141 10.97 19.53 -12.18
CA LEU A 141 11.00 18.48 -11.16
C LEU A 141 11.70 17.23 -11.69
N SER A 142 12.48 16.57 -10.82
CA SER A 142 12.95 15.20 -11.05
C SER A 142 11.79 14.20 -11.10
N GLY A 143 12.01 13.00 -11.65
CA GLY A 143 10.99 11.95 -11.71
C GLY A 143 10.42 11.58 -10.34
N GLY A 144 11.27 11.45 -9.31
CA GLY A 144 10.83 11.15 -7.95
C GLY A 144 10.06 12.29 -7.29
N GLU A 145 10.40 13.57 -7.59
CA GLU A 145 9.63 14.73 -7.11
C GLU A 145 8.25 14.79 -7.78
N LYS A 146 8.19 14.56 -9.10
CA LYS A 146 6.91 14.45 -9.82
C LYS A 146 5.98 13.40 -9.18
N GLN A 147 6.53 12.26 -8.80
CA GLN A 147 5.76 11.21 -8.17
C GLN A 147 5.26 11.61 -6.77
N ARG A 148 6.13 12.20 -5.95
CA ARG A 148 5.70 12.73 -4.65
C ARG A 148 4.55 13.74 -4.80
N VAL A 149 4.69 14.72 -5.69
CA VAL A 149 3.63 15.71 -5.97
C VAL A 149 2.35 15.03 -6.47
N GLY A 150 2.45 14.03 -7.34
CA GLY A 150 1.31 13.26 -7.83
C GLY A 150 0.53 12.54 -6.73
N ILE A 151 1.24 11.94 -5.78
CA ILE A 151 0.63 11.33 -4.58
C ILE A 151 -0.02 12.39 -3.71
N LEU A 152 0.66 13.51 -3.44
CA LEU A 152 0.08 14.62 -2.66
C LEU A 152 -1.22 15.13 -3.27
N ARG A 153 -1.28 15.27 -4.59
CA ARG A 153 -2.51 15.68 -5.30
C ARG A 153 -3.70 14.77 -4.99
N VAL A 154 -3.46 13.47 -4.88
CA VAL A 154 -4.50 12.49 -4.55
C VAL A 154 -4.92 12.63 -3.08
N PHE A 155 -3.97 12.70 -2.17
CA PHE A 155 -4.27 12.79 -0.74
C PHE A 155 -4.80 14.16 -0.29
N ALA A 156 -4.45 15.25 -1.00
CA ALA A 156 -5.00 16.59 -0.73
C ALA A 156 -6.53 16.64 -0.84
N ALA A 157 -7.11 15.75 -1.64
CA ALA A 157 -8.57 15.62 -1.76
C ALA A 157 -9.24 15.02 -0.51
N GLN A 158 -8.46 14.48 0.44
CA GLN A 158 -8.91 13.71 1.60
C GLN A 158 -9.97 12.66 1.22
N PRO A 159 -9.63 11.75 0.31
CA PRO A 159 -10.58 10.75 -0.17
C PRO A 159 -10.84 9.70 0.91
N LYS A 160 -12.03 9.05 0.87
CA LYS A 160 -12.35 7.91 1.74
C LYS A 160 -11.52 6.68 1.40
N VAL A 161 -11.17 6.53 0.12
CA VAL A 161 -10.31 5.45 -0.38
C VAL A 161 -9.35 5.98 -1.44
N VAL A 162 -8.11 5.47 -1.40
CA VAL A 162 -7.10 5.68 -2.43
C VAL A 162 -6.88 4.37 -3.17
N LEU A 163 -7.05 4.39 -4.47
CA LEU A 163 -6.76 3.27 -5.37
C LEU A 163 -5.38 3.51 -5.98
N MET A 164 -4.50 2.51 -5.92
CA MET A 164 -3.14 2.58 -6.45
C MET A 164 -2.88 1.41 -7.38
N ASP A 165 -2.64 1.68 -8.65
CA ASP A 165 -2.38 0.67 -9.68
C ASP A 165 -0.88 0.66 -10.02
N GLU A 166 -0.13 -0.28 -9.42
CA GLU A 166 1.32 -0.46 -9.58
C GLU A 166 2.16 0.84 -9.43
N PRO A 167 1.94 1.65 -8.37
CA PRO A 167 2.49 3.01 -8.29
C PRO A 167 4.02 3.06 -8.16
N PHE A 168 4.68 1.93 -7.89
CA PHE A 168 6.13 1.87 -7.66
C PHE A 168 6.89 1.11 -8.74
N SER A 169 6.21 0.52 -9.74
CA SER A 169 6.80 -0.39 -10.71
C SER A 169 7.89 0.25 -11.60
N ALA A 170 7.78 1.55 -11.88
CA ALA A 170 8.72 2.29 -12.74
C ALA A 170 9.84 2.99 -11.96
N LEU A 171 10.04 2.69 -10.67
CA LEU A 171 10.99 3.37 -9.81
C LEU A 171 12.27 2.59 -9.58
N ASP A 172 13.38 3.33 -9.45
CA ASP A 172 14.60 2.80 -8.87
C ASP A 172 14.39 2.39 -7.39
N PRO A 173 15.21 1.49 -6.83
CA PRO A 173 15.02 0.95 -5.48
C PRO A 173 15.00 2.00 -4.36
N ILE A 174 15.78 3.08 -4.49
CA ILE A 174 15.87 4.15 -3.49
C ILE A 174 14.56 4.96 -3.49
N SER A 175 14.17 5.44 -4.67
CA SER A 175 12.93 6.20 -4.86
C SER A 175 11.70 5.38 -4.46
N ARG A 176 11.67 4.09 -4.80
CA ARG A 176 10.61 3.15 -4.40
C ARG A 176 10.47 3.09 -2.88
N THR A 177 11.58 2.87 -2.17
CA THR A 177 11.58 2.80 -0.70
C THR A 177 11.11 4.11 -0.06
N GLN A 178 11.56 5.24 -0.57
CA GLN A 178 11.14 6.56 -0.06
C GLN A 178 9.65 6.78 -0.26
N LEU A 179 9.12 6.41 -1.43
CA LEU A 179 7.72 6.60 -1.77
C LEU A 179 6.79 5.66 -0.97
N GLN A 180 7.21 4.41 -0.73
CA GLN A 180 6.51 3.48 0.16
C GLN A 180 6.42 4.03 1.59
N LYS A 181 7.54 4.53 2.15
CA LYS A 181 7.55 5.19 3.47
C LYS A 181 6.61 6.39 3.50
N LEU A 182 6.59 7.18 2.44
CA LEU A 182 5.70 8.33 2.32
C LEU A 182 4.23 7.91 2.35
N VAL A 183 3.83 6.91 1.56
CA VAL A 183 2.44 6.40 1.53
C VAL A 183 2.03 5.93 2.93
N LEU A 184 2.87 5.16 3.63
CA LEU A 184 2.59 4.73 5.01
C LEU A 184 2.45 5.91 5.98
N THR A 185 3.32 6.93 5.87
CA THR A 185 3.26 8.12 6.72
C THR A 185 1.95 8.89 6.52
N ILE A 186 1.56 9.11 5.26
CA ILE A 186 0.30 9.82 4.94
C ILE A 186 -0.90 8.97 5.37
N HIS A 187 -0.87 7.66 5.13
CA HIS A 187 -1.93 6.74 5.55
C HIS A 187 -2.17 6.79 7.06
N ARG A 188 -1.10 6.69 7.88
CA ARG A 188 -1.18 6.79 9.35
C ARG A 188 -1.79 8.13 9.80
N LYS A 189 -1.42 9.22 9.13
CA LYS A 189 -1.88 10.58 9.46
C LYS A 189 -3.35 10.81 9.10
N LEU A 190 -3.77 10.35 7.93
CA LEU A 190 -5.11 10.60 7.39
C LEU A 190 -6.09 9.45 7.63
N ARG A 191 -5.62 8.28 8.02
CA ARG A 191 -6.40 7.04 8.17
C ARG A 191 -7.27 6.72 6.94
N SER A 192 -6.76 7.04 5.76
CA SER A 192 -7.45 6.76 4.49
C SER A 192 -7.39 5.26 4.21
N THR A 193 -8.46 4.68 3.72
CA THR A 193 -8.41 3.31 3.19
C THR A 193 -7.59 3.31 1.91
N ILE A 194 -6.71 2.33 1.73
CA ILE A 194 -5.91 2.18 0.50
C ILE A 194 -6.19 0.80 -0.10
N ILE A 195 -6.49 0.76 -1.39
CA ILE A 195 -6.45 -0.48 -2.18
C ILE A 195 -5.28 -0.36 -3.14
N PHE A 196 -4.32 -1.22 -2.95
CA PHE A 196 -3.06 -1.21 -3.65
C PHE A 196 -2.93 -2.46 -4.52
N VAL A 197 -2.62 -2.30 -5.80
CA VAL A 197 -2.36 -3.41 -6.73
C VAL A 197 -0.88 -3.46 -7.04
N THR A 198 -0.29 -4.64 -6.92
CA THR A 198 1.10 -4.88 -7.30
C THR A 198 1.29 -6.32 -7.77
N HIS A 199 2.39 -6.55 -8.47
CA HIS A 199 2.93 -7.88 -8.76
C HIS A 199 4.19 -8.18 -7.92
N ASP A 200 4.59 -7.25 -7.05
CA ASP A 200 5.72 -7.38 -6.14
C ASP A 200 5.24 -7.85 -4.76
N MET A 201 5.67 -9.04 -4.36
CA MET A 201 5.25 -9.66 -3.10
C MET A 201 5.88 -8.98 -1.89
N ASP A 202 7.10 -8.45 -2.01
CA ASP A 202 7.74 -7.71 -0.93
C ASP A 202 7.00 -6.41 -0.62
N GLU A 203 6.47 -5.73 -1.64
CA GLU A 203 5.58 -4.58 -1.44
C GLU A 203 4.31 -4.98 -0.69
N ALA A 204 3.71 -6.12 -1.06
CA ALA A 204 2.49 -6.59 -0.41
C ALA A 204 2.73 -6.93 1.06
N LEU A 205 3.79 -7.67 1.37
CA LEU A 205 4.15 -8.03 2.74
C LEU A 205 4.50 -6.82 3.61
N LYS A 206 5.14 -5.80 3.00
CA LYS A 206 5.57 -4.59 3.70
C LYS A 206 4.45 -3.60 3.97
N LEU A 207 3.54 -3.42 3.00
CA LEU A 207 2.55 -2.35 3.03
C LEU A 207 1.18 -2.82 3.53
N GLY A 208 0.79 -4.06 3.20
CA GLY A 208 -0.54 -4.57 3.43
C GLY A 208 -0.88 -4.81 4.91
N ASP A 209 -2.09 -4.45 5.31
CA ASP A 209 -2.72 -4.99 6.51
C ASP A 209 -3.35 -6.35 6.19
N ARG A 210 -3.91 -6.46 4.99
CA ARG A 210 -4.41 -7.71 4.41
C ARG A 210 -4.03 -7.79 2.93
N ILE A 211 -3.81 -9.01 2.47
CA ILE A 211 -3.44 -9.33 1.09
C ILE A 211 -4.50 -10.23 0.49
N GLY A 212 -4.93 -9.92 -0.73
CA GLY A 212 -5.74 -10.78 -1.56
C GLY A 212 -4.92 -11.31 -2.74
N VAL A 213 -4.86 -12.62 -2.92
CA VAL A 213 -4.11 -13.26 -4.00
C VAL A 213 -5.06 -13.62 -5.12
N MET A 214 -4.81 -13.09 -6.31
CA MET A 214 -5.60 -13.35 -7.52
C MET A 214 -4.86 -14.23 -8.52
N ARG A 215 -5.59 -15.15 -9.14
CA ARG A 215 -5.14 -15.96 -10.28
C ARG A 215 -6.27 -16.11 -11.29
N SER A 216 -6.01 -15.82 -12.56
CA SER A 216 -6.94 -16.04 -13.68
C SER A 216 -8.37 -15.54 -13.41
N GLY A 217 -8.50 -14.31 -12.88
CA GLY A 217 -9.79 -13.68 -12.58
C GLY A 217 -10.43 -14.03 -11.24
N SER A 218 -9.91 -15.02 -10.51
CA SER A 218 -10.46 -15.49 -9.24
C SER A 218 -9.60 -15.07 -8.04
N LEU A 219 -10.23 -14.87 -6.89
CA LEU A 219 -9.60 -14.60 -5.61
C LEU A 219 -9.33 -15.94 -4.91
N LEU A 220 -8.06 -16.31 -4.75
CA LEU A 220 -7.67 -17.61 -4.17
C LEU A 220 -7.62 -17.59 -2.64
N GLN A 221 -7.04 -16.51 -2.09
CA GLN A 221 -6.87 -16.37 -0.65
C GLN A 221 -6.89 -14.90 -0.24
N VAL A 222 -7.42 -14.63 0.96
CA VAL A 222 -7.34 -13.34 1.62
C VAL A 222 -6.91 -13.57 3.07
N GLY A 223 -5.90 -12.85 3.53
CA GLY A 223 -5.40 -12.96 4.90
C GLY A 223 -4.45 -11.83 5.23
N THR A 224 -3.99 -11.79 6.48
CA THR A 224 -2.84 -10.98 6.88
C THR A 224 -1.57 -11.46 6.15
N PRO A 225 -0.51 -10.63 6.06
CA PRO A 225 0.77 -11.09 5.53
C PRO A 225 1.26 -12.41 6.14
N GLN A 226 1.14 -12.56 7.46
CA GLN A 226 1.50 -13.79 8.18
C GLN A 226 0.66 -15.00 7.75
N GLU A 227 -0.67 -14.86 7.68
CA GLU A 227 -1.56 -15.95 7.24
C GLU A 227 -1.26 -16.41 5.81
N ILE A 228 -0.98 -15.46 4.90
CA ILE A 228 -0.67 -15.77 3.49
C ILE A 228 0.64 -16.58 3.38
N VAL A 229 1.66 -16.22 4.17
CA VAL A 229 2.98 -16.88 4.10
C VAL A 229 3.01 -18.18 4.87
N GLN A 230 2.47 -18.19 6.10
CA GLN A 230 2.54 -19.39 6.99
C GLN A 230 1.48 -20.45 6.66
N HIS A 231 0.32 -20.02 6.15
CA HIS A 231 -0.82 -20.90 5.87
C HIS A 231 -1.37 -20.68 4.44
N PRO A 232 -0.54 -20.93 3.39
CA PRO A 232 -1.00 -20.80 2.02
C PRO A 232 -2.04 -21.88 1.70
N ASN A 233 -3.24 -21.46 1.23
CA ASN A 233 -4.35 -22.35 0.90
C ASN A 233 -4.17 -23.05 -0.46
N ASP A 234 -3.24 -22.59 -1.29
CA ASP A 234 -3.04 -23.08 -2.66
C ASP A 234 -1.53 -23.13 -2.96
N PRO A 235 -1.04 -24.18 -3.68
CA PRO A 235 0.37 -24.28 -4.08
C PRO A 235 0.89 -23.05 -4.85
N PHE A 236 0.02 -22.41 -5.64
CA PHE A 236 0.37 -21.17 -6.35
C PHE A 236 0.64 -20.02 -5.39
N VAL A 237 -0.16 -19.87 -4.33
CA VAL A 237 0.06 -18.86 -3.30
C VAL A 237 1.43 -19.07 -2.64
N ARG A 238 1.74 -20.31 -2.24
CA ARG A 238 3.05 -20.68 -1.71
C ARG A 238 4.18 -20.29 -2.65
N GLN A 239 4.14 -20.77 -3.90
CA GLN A 239 5.18 -20.51 -4.91
C GLN A 239 5.37 -19.01 -5.19
N LEU A 240 4.27 -18.23 -5.16
CA LEU A 240 4.31 -16.79 -5.44
C LEU A 240 5.14 -16.03 -4.40
N PHE A 241 5.01 -16.40 -3.12
CA PHE A 241 5.72 -15.75 -2.03
C PHE A 241 7.11 -16.36 -1.76
N GLU A 242 7.33 -17.65 -2.01
CA GLU A 242 8.66 -18.27 -1.93
C GLU A 242 9.66 -17.63 -2.89
N LYS A 243 9.25 -17.30 -4.11
CA LYS A 243 10.12 -16.61 -5.09
C LYS A 243 10.58 -15.22 -4.62
N SER A 244 9.81 -14.55 -3.81
CA SER A 244 10.16 -13.26 -3.21
C SER A 244 11.23 -13.37 -2.12
N MET A 245 11.53 -14.59 -1.65
CA MET A 245 12.50 -14.84 -0.59
C MET A 245 13.94 -15.02 -1.08
N SER A 246 14.20 -15.00 -2.38
CA SER A 246 15.48 -15.38 -3.02
C SER A 246 16.52 -14.25 -3.17
N HIS A 247 16.34 -13.09 -2.51
CA HIS A 247 17.27 -11.96 -2.58
C HIS A 247 18.15 -11.83 -1.34
N ASP A 248 19.17 -10.95 -1.38
CA ASP A 248 20.15 -10.75 -0.30
C ASP A 248 19.46 -10.69 1.08
N VAL A 249 19.67 -11.72 1.89
CA VAL A 249 19.08 -11.86 3.22
C VAL A 249 19.37 -10.67 4.13
N TYR A 250 20.52 -10.02 3.96
CA TYR A 250 20.89 -8.84 4.76
C TYR A 250 20.15 -7.57 4.38
N ALA A 251 19.59 -7.51 3.18
CA ALA A 251 18.74 -6.41 2.72
C ALA A 251 17.26 -6.59 3.10
N VAL A 252 16.88 -7.74 3.65
CA VAL A 252 15.51 -8.02 4.09
C VAL A 252 15.13 -7.13 5.26
N TYR A 253 13.90 -6.60 5.24
CA TYR A 253 13.34 -5.81 6.32
C TYR A 253 12.90 -6.68 7.49
N LEU A 254 12.98 -6.16 8.72
CA LEU A 254 12.63 -6.88 9.95
C LEU A 254 11.15 -7.28 10.05
N ASN A 255 10.25 -6.56 9.37
CA ASN A 255 8.84 -6.98 9.26
C ASN A 255 8.68 -8.38 8.65
N LYS A 256 9.61 -8.82 7.80
CA LYS A 256 9.57 -10.17 7.21
C LYS A 256 9.85 -11.25 8.25
N LEU A 257 10.66 -10.95 9.27
CA LEU A 257 10.89 -11.86 10.40
C LEU A 257 9.61 -12.06 11.22
N ASP A 258 8.81 -11.01 11.39
CA ASP A 258 7.48 -11.09 12.02
C ASP A 258 6.55 -11.99 11.21
N VAL A 259 6.40 -11.70 9.92
CA VAL A 259 5.54 -12.45 8.99
C VAL A 259 5.92 -13.95 8.94
N LEU A 260 7.20 -14.26 9.02
CA LEU A 260 7.72 -15.63 8.99
C LEU A 260 7.74 -16.32 10.38
N GLY A 261 7.36 -15.61 11.45
CA GLY A 261 7.25 -16.18 12.79
C GLY A 261 8.59 -16.30 13.55
N TYR A 262 9.60 -15.50 13.20
CA TYR A 262 10.89 -15.48 13.91
C TYR A 262 10.92 -14.50 15.09
N LEU A 263 9.92 -13.65 15.24
CA LEU A 263 9.79 -12.78 16.41
C LEU A 263 9.01 -13.49 17.53
N GLN A 264 9.30 -13.13 18.77
CA GLN A 264 8.71 -13.72 19.96
C GLN A 264 7.94 -12.67 20.77
N PRO A 265 7.00 -13.07 21.63
CA PRO A 265 6.36 -12.15 22.57
C PRO A 265 7.39 -11.42 23.44
N MET A 266 7.13 -10.14 23.73
CA MET A 266 7.98 -9.34 24.61
C MET A 266 7.90 -9.84 26.06
N PRO A 267 9.04 -9.97 26.77
CA PRO A 267 9.03 -10.18 28.22
C PRO A 267 8.62 -8.91 28.96
N ASP A 268 8.04 -9.05 30.16
CA ASP A 268 7.51 -7.95 30.98
C ASP A 268 8.56 -6.88 31.35
N GLN A 269 9.84 -7.24 31.38
CA GLN A 269 10.94 -6.36 31.77
C GLN A 269 12.05 -6.38 30.69
N TYR A 270 11.83 -5.71 29.57
CA TYR A 270 12.85 -5.50 28.56
C TYR A 270 13.53 -4.13 28.70
N LYS A 271 14.87 -4.14 28.71
CA LYS A 271 15.72 -2.93 28.69
C LYS A 271 16.82 -3.15 27.66
N GLY A 272 16.57 -2.85 26.42
CA GLY A 272 17.55 -3.00 25.34
C GLY A 272 17.22 -2.09 24.16
N PRO A 273 18.05 -2.16 23.11
CA PRO A 273 17.83 -1.36 21.91
C PRO A 273 16.57 -1.78 21.18
N GLU A 274 15.92 -0.80 20.58
CA GLU A 274 14.70 -0.94 19.80
C GLU A 274 14.98 -0.59 18.34
N LEU A 275 14.49 -1.41 17.42
CA LEU A 275 14.53 -1.19 15.99
C LEU A 275 13.10 -1.11 15.44
N ALA A 276 12.94 -0.31 14.40
CA ALA A 276 11.69 -0.28 13.64
C ALA A 276 11.62 -1.46 12.66
N GLN A 277 10.44 -1.98 12.43
CA GLN A 277 10.24 -3.09 11.48
C GLN A 277 10.67 -2.77 10.04
N GLU A 278 10.79 -1.49 9.69
CA GLU A 278 11.27 -0.99 8.39
C GLU A 278 12.80 -0.97 8.27
N GLN A 279 13.53 -1.33 9.34
CA GLN A 279 14.96 -1.53 9.30
C GLN A 279 15.30 -2.93 8.77
N THR A 280 16.56 -3.12 8.39
CA THR A 280 17.01 -4.33 7.71
C THR A 280 17.64 -5.35 8.67
N VAL A 281 17.73 -6.60 8.23
CA VAL A 281 18.50 -7.66 8.89
C VAL A 281 19.96 -7.22 9.14
N ARG A 282 20.58 -6.46 8.22
CA ARG A 282 21.93 -5.91 8.38
C ARG A 282 22.01 -4.96 9.59
N GLU A 283 21.02 -4.09 9.76
CA GLU A 283 20.97 -3.16 10.90
C GLU A 283 20.75 -3.93 12.21
N ALA A 284 19.95 -5.00 12.20
CA ALA A 284 19.80 -5.88 13.36
C ALA A 284 21.13 -6.57 13.73
N PHE A 285 21.87 -7.08 12.74
CA PHE A 285 23.22 -7.62 13.00
C PHE A 285 24.15 -6.58 13.64
N THR A 286 24.08 -5.34 13.17
CA THR A 286 24.89 -4.25 13.76
C THR A 286 24.46 -3.96 15.20
N ALA A 287 23.16 -3.93 15.49
CA ALA A 287 22.66 -3.73 16.85
C ALA A 287 23.02 -4.90 17.80
N PHE A 288 23.06 -6.13 17.31
CA PHE A 288 23.50 -7.29 18.07
C PHE A 288 24.97 -7.30 18.46
N VAL A 289 25.79 -6.38 17.94
CA VAL A 289 27.18 -6.21 18.42
C VAL A 289 27.19 -5.76 19.89
N SER A 290 26.21 -4.95 20.29
CA SER A 290 26.12 -4.34 21.63
C SER A 290 24.99 -4.90 22.50
N ALA A 291 24.19 -5.85 22.01
CA ALA A 291 23.05 -6.41 22.73
C ALA A 291 22.85 -7.89 22.41
N ASP A 292 22.21 -8.64 23.32
CA ASP A 292 21.86 -10.05 23.10
C ASP A 292 20.42 -10.24 22.61
N GLN A 293 19.59 -9.22 22.78
CA GLN A 293 18.20 -9.19 22.40
C GLN A 293 17.84 -7.80 21.84
N LEU A 294 16.90 -7.75 20.88
CA LEU A 294 16.41 -6.54 20.30
C LEU A 294 14.88 -6.50 20.38
N ALA A 295 14.31 -5.34 20.68
CA ALA A 295 12.89 -5.11 20.50
C ALA A 295 12.63 -4.64 19.07
N ILE A 296 11.67 -5.24 18.40
CA ILE A 296 11.23 -4.85 17.08
C ILE A 296 9.85 -4.20 17.22
N ARG A 297 9.75 -2.92 16.86
CA ARG A 297 8.47 -2.20 16.84
C ARG A 297 7.71 -2.53 15.57
N THR A 298 6.58 -3.20 15.71
CA THR A 298 5.69 -3.56 14.60
C THR A 298 4.87 -2.36 14.12
N LYS A 299 4.16 -2.55 13.02
CA LYS A 299 3.28 -1.55 12.40
C LYS A 299 2.18 -1.03 13.36
N ASP A 300 1.66 -1.93 14.21
CA ASP A 300 0.62 -1.62 15.20
C ASP A 300 1.19 -1.07 16.52
N HIS A 301 2.45 -0.62 16.53
CA HIS A 301 3.17 -0.12 17.70
C HIS A 301 3.36 -1.15 18.83
N HIS A 302 3.12 -2.43 18.59
CA HIS A 302 3.51 -3.49 19.51
C HIS A 302 5.01 -3.76 19.42
N LEU A 303 5.60 -4.17 20.55
CA LEU A 303 6.98 -4.60 20.60
C LEU A 303 7.03 -6.13 20.57
N GLN A 304 7.91 -6.67 19.75
CA GLN A 304 8.22 -8.10 19.70
C GLN A 304 9.71 -8.30 19.88
N LEU A 305 10.10 -9.45 20.46
CA LEU A 305 11.47 -9.78 20.75
C LEU A 305 12.14 -10.50 19.58
N LEU A 306 13.31 -10.01 19.18
CA LEU A 306 14.24 -10.72 18.30
C LEU A 306 15.46 -11.14 19.09
N THR A 307 15.74 -12.45 19.15
CA THR A 307 16.98 -13.00 19.73
C THR A 307 18.01 -13.24 18.63
N ARG A 308 19.28 -13.28 19.04
CA ARG A 308 20.40 -13.59 18.15
C ARG A 308 20.21 -14.97 17.47
N GLU A 309 19.76 -15.95 18.22
CA GLU A 309 19.46 -17.30 17.72
C GLU A 309 18.42 -17.28 16.61
N LYS A 310 17.30 -16.57 16.82
CA LYS A 310 16.24 -16.46 15.83
C LYS A 310 16.67 -15.71 14.56
N LEU A 311 17.54 -14.71 14.71
CA LEU A 311 18.12 -14.02 13.55
C LEU A 311 19.04 -14.96 12.74
N TYR A 312 19.89 -15.73 13.39
CA TYR A 312 20.74 -16.72 12.72
C TYR A 312 19.91 -17.83 12.08
N GLN A 313 18.88 -18.32 12.76
CA GLN A 313 17.94 -19.29 12.21
C GLN A 313 17.29 -18.75 10.94
N PHE A 314 16.76 -17.53 10.98
CA PHE A 314 16.19 -16.86 9.81
C PHE A 314 17.17 -16.80 8.64
N VAL A 315 18.42 -16.35 8.88
CA VAL A 315 19.45 -16.25 7.83
C VAL A 315 19.80 -17.60 7.23
N SER A 316 19.86 -18.64 8.06
CA SER A 316 20.12 -20.02 7.61
C SER A 316 18.97 -20.54 6.74
N ASP A 317 17.73 -20.40 7.22
CA ASP A 317 16.54 -20.86 6.52
C ASP A 317 16.35 -20.10 5.20
N TYR A 318 16.60 -18.78 5.22
CA TYR A 318 16.50 -17.92 4.04
C TYR A 318 17.50 -18.25 2.91
N ARG A 319 18.67 -18.80 3.24
CA ARG A 319 19.70 -19.22 2.27
C ARG A 319 19.45 -20.62 1.69
N ASN A 320 18.63 -21.42 2.36
CA ASN A 320 18.30 -22.78 1.94
C ASN A 320 17.05 -22.84 1.05
N HIS A 321 16.40 -21.71 0.82
CA HIS A 321 15.27 -21.53 -0.09
C HIS A 321 15.66 -20.65 -1.27
#